data_d436b343f18f96fd5227bb4f28edf36b
#
_entry.id   d436b343f18f96fd5227bb4f28edf36b
#
_cell.length_a   1.000
_cell.length_b   1.000
_cell.length_c   1.000
_cell.angle_alpha   90.00
_cell.angle_beta   90.00
_cell.angle_gamma   90.00
#
_symmetry.space_group_name_H-M   'P 1'
#
loop_
_entity.id
_entity.type
_entity.pdbx_description
1 polymer ?
#
loop_
_entity_poly.entity_id
_entity_poly.type
_entity_poly.pdbx_seq_one_letter_code
_entity_poly.pdbx_strand_id
1 'polypeptide(L)'
;MKQYRKQLQIRWADLDPNGHIRHSVYYDWGAYSRIAFLTENGLSPSRMMELQVGPVIFREECVFKKEIRLEDTLYIDLELLQARRDFSRWTMQHLLYKESGTLAAVLTLNGAWMDTIKRKLTVPPELVFDAYEVMPKSADFEWMD
;
A
#
# COMPACT_ATOMS: atom_id res chain seq x y z
N MET A 1 4.45 17.71 1.54
CA MET A 1 3.97 16.63 0.67
C MET A 1 2.54 16.28 0.97
N LYS A 2 1.77 16.06 -0.07
CA LYS A 2 0.37 15.71 0.08
C LYS A 2 0.23 14.32 0.66
N GLN A 3 -0.57 14.22 1.72
CA GLN A 3 -0.99 12.94 2.27
C GLN A 3 -1.88 12.21 1.26
N TYR A 4 -1.75 10.90 1.18
CA TYR A 4 -2.67 10.08 0.41
C TYR A 4 -3.50 9.25 1.38
N ARG A 5 -4.78 9.54 1.45
CA ARG A 5 -5.69 8.91 2.41
C ARG A 5 -6.97 8.47 1.71
N LYS A 6 -7.43 7.27 2.02
CA LYS A 6 -8.71 6.75 1.57
C LYS A 6 -9.55 6.34 2.78
N GLN A 7 -10.85 6.56 2.69
CA GLN A 7 -11.77 5.99 3.67
C GLN A 7 -12.01 4.53 3.30
N LEU A 8 -11.99 3.66 4.31
CA LEU A 8 -12.23 2.23 4.11
C LEU A 8 -13.67 1.90 4.45
N GLN A 9 -14.25 0.94 3.73
CA GLN A 9 -15.54 0.38 4.05
C GLN A 9 -15.33 -0.88 4.88
N ILE A 10 -15.93 -0.92 6.07
CA ILE A 10 -15.91 -2.10 6.93
C ILE A 10 -17.18 -2.88 6.67
N ARG A 11 -17.06 -4.17 6.34
CA ARG A 11 -18.18 -5.04 6.03
C ARG A 11 -18.43 -6.02 7.18
N TRP A 12 -19.68 -6.45 7.33
CA TRP A 12 -20.02 -7.51 8.27
C TRP A 12 -19.13 -8.75 8.03
N ALA A 13 -18.88 -9.10 6.76
CA ALA A 13 -18.05 -10.25 6.39
C ALA A 13 -16.59 -10.12 6.81
N ASP A 14 -16.14 -8.92 7.18
CA ASP A 14 -14.77 -8.69 7.59
C ASP A 14 -14.52 -9.00 9.06
N LEU A 15 -15.56 -9.32 9.82
CA LEU A 15 -15.47 -9.57 11.25
C LEU A 15 -15.09 -11.02 11.56
N ASP A 16 -14.38 -11.20 12.67
CA ASP A 16 -14.12 -12.53 13.24
C ASP A 16 -15.21 -12.86 14.28
N PRO A 17 -15.19 -14.07 14.87
CA PRO A 17 -16.19 -14.45 15.89
C PRO A 17 -16.21 -13.55 17.13
N ASN A 18 -15.13 -12.80 17.39
CA ASN A 18 -15.04 -11.90 18.54
C ASN A 18 -15.58 -10.49 18.25
N GLY A 19 -16.10 -10.26 17.04
CA GLY A 19 -16.66 -8.97 16.67
C GLY A 19 -15.61 -7.92 16.25
N HIS A 20 -14.36 -8.34 16.05
CA HIS A 20 -13.28 -7.48 15.57
C HIS A 20 -12.98 -7.79 14.11
N ILE A 21 -12.28 -6.89 13.45
CA ILE A 21 -11.85 -7.13 12.09
C ILE A 21 -10.89 -8.32 12.05
N ARG A 22 -11.20 -9.28 11.16
CA ARG A 22 -10.37 -10.44 10.91
C ARG A 22 -8.98 -9.99 10.44
N HIS A 23 -7.93 -10.58 11.01
CA HIS A 23 -6.54 -10.14 10.76
C HIS A 23 -6.16 -10.10 9.29
N SER A 24 -6.68 -10.99 8.46
CA SER A 24 -6.36 -11.05 7.04
C SER A 24 -6.91 -9.86 6.24
N VAL A 25 -7.96 -9.22 6.73
CA VAL A 25 -8.59 -8.08 6.04
C VAL A 25 -7.67 -6.86 5.96
N TYR A 26 -6.80 -6.69 6.96
CA TYR A 26 -5.85 -5.57 6.96
C TYR A 26 -4.97 -5.57 5.71
N TYR A 27 -4.55 -6.75 5.26
CA TYR A 27 -3.74 -6.88 4.05
C TYR A 27 -4.54 -6.57 2.79
N ASP A 28 -5.82 -6.92 2.77
CA ASP A 28 -6.72 -6.57 1.66
C ASP A 28 -6.87 -5.05 1.56
N TRP A 29 -6.98 -4.37 2.68
CA TRP A 29 -7.07 -2.91 2.70
C TRP A 29 -5.80 -2.26 2.19
N GLY A 30 -4.63 -2.81 2.55
CA GLY A 30 -3.36 -2.33 2.01
C GLY A 30 -3.30 -2.46 0.50
N ALA A 31 -3.69 -3.61 -0.02
CA ALA A 31 -3.75 -3.85 -1.45
C ALA A 31 -4.70 -2.87 -2.15
N TYR A 32 -5.87 -2.63 -1.55
CA TYR A 32 -6.83 -1.65 -2.06
C TYR A 32 -6.20 -0.25 -2.16
N SER A 33 -5.55 0.19 -1.10
CA SER A 33 -4.92 1.51 -1.06
C SER A 33 -3.87 1.66 -2.16
N ARG A 34 -3.04 0.65 -2.34
CA ARG A 34 -1.98 0.68 -3.34
C ARG A 34 -2.53 0.71 -4.77
N ILE A 35 -3.51 -0.16 -5.07
CA ILE A 35 -4.07 -0.18 -6.43
C ILE A 35 -4.87 1.09 -6.74
N ALA A 36 -5.52 1.67 -5.71
CA ALA A 36 -6.21 2.95 -5.89
C ALA A 36 -5.21 4.05 -6.25
N PHE A 37 -4.09 4.11 -5.54
CA PHE A 37 -3.04 5.09 -5.83
C PHE A 37 -2.48 4.91 -7.24
N LEU A 38 -2.12 3.68 -7.59
CA LEU A 38 -1.56 3.39 -8.92
C LEU A 38 -2.55 3.76 -10.02
N THR A 39 -3.80 3.36 -9.87
CA THR A 39 -4.85 3.64 -10.86
C THR A 39 -5.05 5.13 -11.04
N GLU A 40 -5.07 5.90 -9.95
CA GLU A 40 -5.23 7.35 -10.01
C GLU A 40 -4.04 8.05 -10.65
N ASN A 41 -2.91 7.35 -10.76
CA ASN A 41 -1.70 7.86 -11.40
C ASN A 41 -1.40 7.17 -12.73
N GLY A 42 -2.43 6.64 -13.37
CA GLY A 42 -2.31 6.11 -14.72
C GLY A 42 -1.86 4.66 -14.82
N LEU A 43 -1.74 3.97 -13.70
CA LEU A 43 -1.28 2.58 -13.64
C LEU A 43 -2.40 1.65 -13.20
N SER A 44 -3.47 1.56 -13.99
CA SER A 44 -4.50 0.57 -13.75
C SER A 44 -3.93 -0.84 -13.98
N PRO A 45 -4.61 -1.89 -13.48
CA PRO A 45 -4.18 -3.27 -13.79
C PRO A 45 -4.04 -3.53 -15.29
N SER A 46 -4.96 -3.00 -16.10
CA SER A 46 -4.89 -3.13 -17.57
C SER A 46 -3.64 -2.46 -18.13
N ARG A 47 -3.33 -1.27 -17.62
CA ARG A 47 -2.17 -0.52 -18.10
C ARG A 47 -0.88 -1.22 -17.74
N MET A 48 -0.78 -1.75 -16.52
CA MET A 48 0.39 -2.52 -16.10
C MET A 48 0.57 -3.77 -16.98
N MET A 49 -0.53 -4.42 -17.34
CA MET A 49 -0.49 -5.56 -18.24
C MET A 49 0.06 -5.17 -19.61
N GLU A 50 -0.39 -4.04 -20.16
CA GLU A 50 0.13 -3.52 -21.44
C GLU A 50 1.64 -3.24 -21.37
N LEU A 51 2.10 -2.68 -20.24
CA LEU A 51 3.51 -2.37 -20.00
C LEU A 51 4.33 -3.61 -19.66
N GLN A 52 3.68 -4.75 -19.44
CA GLN A 52 4.31 -6.02 -19.09
C GLN A 52 5.15 -5.92 -17.81
N VAL A 53 4.65 -5.17 -16.84
CA VAL A 53 5.28 -5.03 -15.52
C VAL A 53 4.25 -5.21 -14.42
N GLY A 54 4.71 -5.64 -13.26
CA GLY A 54 3.87 -5.77 -12.08
C GLY A 54 4.69 -5.64 -10.81
N PRO A 55 4.09 -5.16 -9.73
CA PRO A 55 4.76 -5.13 -8.45
C PRO A 55 4.75 -6.51 -7.82
N VAL A 56 5.82 -6.87 -7.12
CA VAL A 56 5.89 -8.09 -6.33
C VAL A 56 6.23 -7.73 -4.89
N ILE A 57 5.64 -8.44 -3.95
CA ILE A 57 5.86 -8.24 -2.53
C ILE A 57 6.73 -9.39 -2.02
N PHE A 58 7.81 -9.05 -1.28
CA PHE A 58 8.66 -10.05 -0.67
C PHE A 58 8.31 -10.29 0.80
N ARG A 59 7.88 -9.25 1.49
CA ARG A 59 7.53 -9.33 2.90
C ARG A 59 6.44 -8.32 3.20
N GLU A 60 5.47 -8.75 4.01
CA GLU A 60 4.38 -7.92 4.46
C GLU A 60 4.07 -8.26 5.90
N GLU A 61 3.93 -7.24 6.74
CA GLU A 61 3.60 -7.46 8.14
C GLU A 61 2.61 -6.40 8.63
N CYS A 62 1.85 -6.74 9.64
CA CYS A 62 0.89 -5.84 10.27
C CYS A 62 1.12 -5.83 11.77
N VAL A 63 1.25 -4.64 12.32
CA VAL A 63 1.29 -4.43 13.77
C VAL A 63 -0.09 -3.91 14.18
N PHE A 64 -0.79 -4.68 15.01
CA PHE A 64 -2.15 -4.37 15.47
C PHE A 64 -2.03 -3.59 16.78
N LYS A 65 -2.60 -2.39 16.82
CA LYS A 65 -2.49 -1.50 17.98
C LYS A 65 -3.80 -1.31 18.73
N LYS A 66 -4.92 -1.20 18.00
CA LYS A 66 -6.25 -1.01 18.58
C LYS A 66 -7.26 -1.84 17.78
N GLU A 67 -8.24 -2.41 18.48
CA GLU A 67 -9.32 -3.14 17.82
C GLU A 67 -10.10 -2.23 16.90
N ILE A 68 -10.54 -2.78 15.78
CA ILE A 68 -11.42 -2.09 14.84
C ILE A 68 -12.74 -2.85 14.83
N ARG A 69 -13.84 -2.11 14.98
CA ARG A 69 -15.19 -2.65 15.04
C ARG A 69 -15.99 -2.20 13.84
N LEU A 70 -17.11 -2.85 13.58
CA LEU A 70 -17.97 -2.55 12.44
C LEU A 70 -18.42 -1.09 12.42
N GLU A 71 -18.66 -0.49 13.57
CA GLU A 71 -19.17 0.87 13.68
C GLU A 71 -18.09 1.95 13.50
N ASP A 72 -16.82 1.57 13.47
CA ASP A 72 -15.74 2.53 13.34
C ASP A 72 -15.71 3.14 11.94
N THR A 73 -15.32 4.40 11.87
CA THR A 73 -14.96 5.05 10.61
C THR A 73 -13.45 4.98 10.49
N LEU A 74 -12.97 4.41 9.41
CA LEU A 74 -11.57 4.05 9.27
C LEU A 74 -10.97 4.64 7.99
N TYR A 75 -9.73 5.11 8.11
CA TYR A 75 -8.96 5.67 7.00
C TYR A 75 -7.63 4.95 6.87
N ILE A 76 -7.12 4.87 5.66
CA ILE A 76 -5.81 4.28 5.39
C ILE A 76 -4.94 5.27 4.61
N ASP A 77 -3.71 5.44 5.08
CA ASP A 77 -2.70 6.26 4.42
C ASP A 77 -1.70 5.37 3.70
N LEU A 78 -1.01 5.94 2.74
CA LEU A 78 0.07 5.27 2.00
C LEU A 78 1.27 6.18 1.97
N GLU A 79 2.44 5.64 2.35
CA GLU A 79 3.71 6.36 2.32
C GLU A 79 4.86 5.46 1.92
N LEU A 80 5.84 6.03 1.21
CA LEU A 80 7.13 5.36 1.00
C LEU A 80 8.02 5.56 2.22
N LEU A 81 8.63 4.47 2.68
CA LEU A 81 9.65 4.51 3.75
C LEU A 81 11.05 4.52 3.16
N GLN A 82 11.26 3.75 2.12
CA GLN A 82 12.53 3.63 1.42
C GLN A 82 12.28 3.31 -0.04
N ALA A 83 13.22 3.68 -0.89
CA ALA A 83 13.18 3.29 -2.29
C ALA A 83 14.55 3.45 -2.92
N ARG A 84 14.84 2.64 -3.93
CA ARG A 84 15.95 2.93 -4.83
C ARG A 84 15.58 4.12 -5.67
N ARG A 85 16.56 4.85 -6.15
CA ARG A 85 16.30 6.06 -6.95
C ARG A 85 15.62 5.78 -8.27
N ASP A 86 15.75 4.56 -8.79
CA ASP A 86 15.02 4.12 -9.98
C ASP A 86 13.67 3.46 -9.65
N PHE A 87 13.32 3.38 -8.37
CA PHE A 87 12.10 2.76 -7.84
C PHE A 87 11.96 1.26 -8.16
N SER A 88 13.06 0.60 -8.51
CA SER A 88 13.03 -0.84 -8.76
C SER A 88 12.78 -1.64 -7.48
N ARG A 89 13.17 -1.08 -6.33
CA ARG A 89 12.89 -1.65 -5.00
C ARG A 89 12.35 -0.57 -4.08
N TRP A 90 11.45 -0.98 -3.18
CA TRP A 90 10.77 -0.02 -2.30
C TRP A 90 10.27 -0.70 -1.02
N THR A 91 10.12 0.12 0.01
CA THR A 91 9.42 -0.25 1.24
C THR A 91 8.34 0.80 1.46
N MET A 92 7.12 0.34 1.71
CA MET A 92 5.96 1.18 1.94
C MET A 92 5.36 0.89 3.31
N GLN A 93 4.59 1.85 3.81
CA GLN A 93 3.73 1.61 4.96
C GLN A 93 2.33 2.15 4.71
N HIS A 94 1.37 1.50 5.35
CA HIS A 94 0.01 1.99 5.46
C HIS A 94 -0.27 2.25 6.94
N LEU A 95 -0.84 3.40 7.21
CA LEU A 95 -1.26 3.78 8.56
C LEU A 95 -2.78 3.75 8.57
N LEU A 96 -3.35 2.96 9.48
CA LEU A 96 -4.81 2.84 9.61
C LEU A 96 -5.25 3.65 10.82
N TYR A 97 -6.07 4.67 10.56
CA TYR A 97 -6.56 5.60 11.58
C TYR A 97 -8.06 5.51 11.74
N LYS A 98 -8.52 5.57 12.99
CA LYS A 98 -9.93 5.82 13.28
C LYS A 98 -10.22 7.30 13.09
N GLU A 99 -11.50 7.65 12.94
CA GLU A 99 -11.91 9.05 12.78
C GLU A 99 -11.41 9.94 13.93
N SER A 100 -11.27 9.39 15.12
CA SER A 100 -10.74 10.11 16.29
C SER A 100 -9.26 10.50 16.16
N GLY A 101 -8.56 9.95 15.15
CA GLY A 101 -7.12 10.14 15.00
C GLY A 101 -6.30 9.04 15.65
N THR A 102 -6.95 8.06 16.27
CA THR A 102 -6.26 6.93 16.90
C THR A 102 -5.66 6.03 15.83
N LEU A 103 -4.36 5.75 15.93
CA LEU A 103 -3.68 4.80 15.04
C LEU A 103 -4.05 3.38 15.46
N ALA A 104 -4.75 2.67 14.60
CA ALA A 104 -5.26 1.33 14.91
C ALA A 104 -4.32 0.22 14.45
N ALA A 105 -3.59 0.43 13.36
CA ALA A 105 -2.66 -0.58 12.84
C ALA A 105 -1.66 0.07 11.90
N VAL A 106 -0.54 -0.62 11.71
CA VAL A 106 0.50 -0.24 10.75
C VAL A 106 0.86 -1.46 9.92
N LEU A 107 0.71 -1.35 8.60
CA LEU A 107 1.20 -2.36 7.67
C LEU A 107 2.50 -1.88 7.05
N THR A 108 3.49 -2.76 7.02
CA THR A 108 4.77 -2.47 6.37
C THR A 108 5.04 -3.57 5.36
N LEU A 109 5.45 -3.19 4.17
CA LEU A 109 5.74 -4.17 3.12
C LEU A 109 6.90 -3.68 2.27
N ASN A 110 7.65 -4.65 1.74
CA ASN A 110 8.69 -4.33 0.78
C ASN A 110 8.52 -5.18 -0.46
N GLY A 111 9.03 -4.68 -1.56
CA GLY A 111 8.89 -5.37 -2.83
C GLY A 111 9.73 -4.72 -3.91
N ALA A 112 9.38 -5.08 -5.14
CA ALA A 112 10.12 -4.66 -6.33
C ALA A 112 9.18 -4.67 -7.52
N TRP A 113 9.69 -4.25 -8.66
CA TRP A 113 8.99 -4.35 -9.94
C TRP A 113 9.55 -5.52 -10.73
N MET A 114 8.66 -6.22 -11.41
CA MET A 114 8.99 -7.41 -12.17
C MET A 114 8.52 -7.24 -13.62
N ASP A 115 9.37 -7.72 -14.54
CA ASP A 115 8.97 -7.94 -15.93
C ASP A 115 8.11 -9.21 -15.93
N THR A 116 6.84 -9.10 -16.32
CA THR A 116 5.90 -10.21 -16.22
C THR A 116 6.08 -11.25 -17.32
N ILE A 117 6.80 -10.91 -18.39
CA ILE A 117 7.10 -11.87 -19.47
C ILE A 117 8.34 -12.67 -19.13
N LYS A 118 9.45 -11.99 -18.77
CA LYS A 118 10.71 -12.64 -18.43
C LYS A 118 10.71 -13.24 -17.02
N ARG A 119 9.76 -12.85 -16.19
CA ARG A 119 9.63 -13.28 -14.79
C ARG A 119 10.88 -12.96 -13.97
N LYS A 120 11.42 -11.77 -14.17
CA LYS A 120 12.62 -11.26 -13.50
C LYS A 120 12.37 -9.85 -12.98
N LEU A 121 13.09 -9.48 -11.93
CA LEU A 121 13.07 -8.12 -11.43
C LEU A 121 13.58 -7.17 -12.50
N THR A 122 13.04 -5.98 -12.55
CA THR A 122 13.37 -5.02 -13.58
C THR A 122 13.28 -3.59 -13.03
N VAL A 123 13.98 -2.68 -13.69
CA VAL A 123 13.77 -1.26 -13.48
C VAL A 123 12.45 -0.90 -14.15
N PRO A 124 11.51 -0.29 -13.42
CA PRO A 124 10.18 -0.01 -13.98
C PRO A 124 10.25 1.09 -15.04
N PRO A 125 9.26 1.11 -15.96
CA PRO A 125 9.18 2.14 -16.98
C PRO A 125 8.82 3.50 -16.40
N GLU A 126 8.97 4.53 -17.22
CA GLU A 126 8.79 5.93 -16.83
C GLU A 126 7.45 6.20 -16.14
N LEU A 127 6.37 5.60 -16.61
CA LEU A 127 5.05 5.83 -16.03
C LEU A 127 4.99 5.38 -14.56
N VAL A 128 5.66 4.28 -14.24
CA VAL A 128 5.78 3.80 -12.85
C VAL A 128 6.67 4.75 -12.04
N PHE A 129 7.79 5.15 -12.63
CA PHE A 129 8.69 6.11 -11.99
C PHE A 129 7.94 7.38 -11.61
N ASP A 130 7.17 7.94 -12.53
CA ASP A 130 6.41 9.17 -12.30
C ASP A 130 5.38 9.00 -11.18
N ALA A 131 4.70 7.86 -11.14
CA ALA A 131 3.73 7.58 -10.08
C ALA A 131 4.40 7.50 -8.71
N TYR A 132 5.53 6.81 -8.62
CA TYR A 132 6.24 6.66 -7.35
C TYR A 132 6.88 7.96 -6.89
N GLU A 133 7.27 8.81 -7.83
CA GLU A 133 7.85 10.11 -7.49
C GLU A 133 6.85 11.00 -6.75
N VAL A 134 5.58 10.90 -7.07
CA VAL A 134 4.52 11.69 -6.41
C VAL A 134 3.91 10.98 -5.20
N MET A 135 4.31 9.74 -4.93
CA MET A 135 3.83 9.03 -3.75
C MET A 135 4.36 9.74 -2.48
N PRO A 136 3.51 9.97 -1.47
CA PRO A 136 3.97 10.58 -0.23
C PRO A 136 5.14 9.80 0.37
N LYS A 137 6.10 10.52 0.92
CA LYS A 137 7.23 9.94 1.62
C LYS A 137 7.06 10.17 3.12
N SER A 138 7.43 9.19 3.92
CA SER A 138 7.38 9.32 5.38
C SER A 138 8.39 10.37 5.84
N ALA A 139 8.19 10.87 7.06
CA ALA A 139 9.09 11.88 7.62
C ALA A 139 10.53 11.39 7.72
N ASP A 140 10.73 10.09 7.89
CA ASP A 140 12.04 9.46 8.01
C ASP A 140 12.44 8.67 6.74
N PHE A 141 11.87 9.05 5.60
CA PHE A 141 12.18 8.41 4.33
C PHE A 141 13.69 8.46 4.03
N GLU A 142 14.22 7.37 3.50
CA GLU A 142 15.62 7.26 3.09
C GLU A 142 15.74 6.57 1.73
N TRP A 143 16.65 7.05 0.90
CA TRP A 143 17.01 6.33 -0.32
C TRP A 143 17.82 5.09 0.05
N MET A 144 17.62 4.00 -0.68
CA MET A 144 18.30 2.72 -0.43
C MET A 144 19.72 2.69 -0.98
N ASP A 145 20.03 3.60 -1.89
CA ASP A 145 21.34 3.64 -2.56
C ASP A 145 21.80 5.08 -2.82
#